data_a15ce49ca1f99c5a65ed2a6aef4c3fad
#
_entry.id   a15ce49ca1f99c5a65ed2a6aef4c3fad
#
_cell.length_a   1.000
_cell.length_b   1.000
_cell.length_c   1.000
_cell.angle_alpha   90.00
_cell.angle_beta   90.00
_cell.angle_gamma   90.00
#
_symmetry.space_group_name_H-M   'P 1'
#
loop_
_entity.id
_entity.type
_entity.pdbx_description
1 polymer ?
#
loop_
_entity_poly.entity_id
_entity_poly.type
_entity_poly.pdbx_seq_one_letter_code
_entity_poly.pdbx_strand_id
1 'polypeptide(L)'
;MFKRMYCKTAAVLVTLTCVASGGAGFAFGDTARVIVPQSISELKITATLHLGKTADWVAVAPGAVWVGSTGPFAVHRIDTKTNERVATVQLPGEPCAGLASGLGSLWVPLCGRNKLLAKVDLESNKLVSVFKIGPAAAEGGVTVSPDSVWLVIDKDGSLARIDPATGAVRQTIRVPPGSYNPFYADGQVWVTRADGAEITAVDAVTGVVSATAHTGPGPRFLTAGAGAVWTLDQGDGSLTRVDLRTKNIKTIALGTPGHGGDISFGGGMIWTTVWKTPLSVVDGTSATLLCQWKGPGGDSLGVGDGAIWLTDYRAGTISRFELDDTLAHCHRS
;
A
#
# COMPACT_ATOMS: atom_id res chain seq x y z
N MET A 1 -57.29 -41.29 -12.46
CA MET A 1 -57.22 -42.67 -12.97
C MET A 1 -55.77 -43.04 -13.14
N PHE A 2 -55.27 -43.88 -12.24
CA PHE A 2 -53.86 -44.29 -12.11
C PHE A 2 -53.48 -45.30 -13.17
N LYS A 3 -52.24 -45.15 -13.74
CA LYS A 3 -51.51 -46.31 -14.25
C LYS A 3 -50.00 -46.20 -13.93
N ARG A 4 -49.63 -46.99 -12.95
CA ARG A 4 -48.21 -47.33 -12.67
C ARG A 4 -47.68 -48.21 -13.80
N MET A 5 -46.47 -47.95 -14.23
CA MET A 5 -45.69 -48.85 -15.05
C MET A 5 -44.36 -49.19 -14.37
N TYR A 6 -44.17 -50.44 -14.03
CA TYR A 6 -42.93 -51.03 -13.52
C TYR A 6 -41.98 -51.26 -14.67
N CYS A 7 -40.70 -50.87 -14.50
CA CYS A 7 -39.65 -51.31 -15.39
C CYS A 7 -38.65 -52.18 -14.61
N LYS A 8 -38.41 -53.33 -15.18
CA LYS A 8 -37.58 -54.43 -14.62
C LYS A 8 -36.11 -54.13 -14.82
N THR A 9 -35.31 -54.35 -13.75
CA THR A 9 -33.87 -54.34 -13.73
C THR A 9 -33.30 -55.56 -14.46
N ALA A 10 -32.41 -55.31 -15.43
CA ALA A 10 -31.53 -56.36 -15.99
C ALA A 10 -30.09 -56.04 -15.59
N ALA A 11 -29.48 -56.94 -14.85
CA ALA A 11 -28.08 -56.85 -14.44
C ALA A 11 -27.19 -57.39 -15.59
N VAL A 12 -26.27 -56.56 -16.07
CA VAL A 12 -25.22 -56.98 -16.99
C VAL A 12 -23.89 -56.98 -16.21
N LEU A 13 -23.33 -58.15 -16.06
CA LEU A 13 -22.01 -58.40 -15.49
C LEU A 13 -20.95 -58.00 -16.54
N VAL A 14 -20.18 -56.95 -16.26
CA VAL A 14 -18.98 -56.61 -17.05
C VAL A 14 -17.75 -56.90 -16.21
N THR A 15 -16.99 -57.91 -16.64
CA THR A 15 -15.67 -58.23 -16.12
C THR A 15 -14.66 -57.20 -16.56
N LEU A 16 -14.10 -56.44 -15.61
CA LEU A 16 -13.01 -55.48 -15.85
C LEU A 16 -11.67 -56.19 -15.63
N THR A 17 -10.91 -56.38 -16.70
CA THR A 17 -9.50 -56.78 -16.67
C THR A 17 -8.65 -55.57 -16.30
N CYS A 18 -8.00 -55.60 -15.13
CA CYS A 18 -7.00 -54.60 -14.74
C CYS A 18 -5.70 -54.80 -15.53
N VAL A 19 -5.37 -53.84 -16.39
CA VAL A 19 -4.02 -53.67 -16.93
C VAL A 19 -3.31 -52.66 -16.08
N ALA A 20 -2.31 -53.09 -15.33
CA ALA A 20 -1.42 -52.19 -14.61
C ALA A 20 -0.43 -51.54 -15.58
N SER A 21 -0.49 -50.25 -15.78
CA SER A 21 0.52 -49.47 -16.50
C SER A 21 0.92 -48.23 -15.70
N GLY A 22 2.20 -48.19 -15.38
CA GLY A 22 3.08 -47.02 -15.22
C GLY A 22 2.65 -45.89 -14.29
N GLY A 23 3.39 -45.75 -13.20
CA GLY A 23 3.25 -44.66 -12.25
C GLY A 23 3.38 -43.28 -12.89
N ALA A 24 2.29 -42.52 -12.88
CA ALA A 24 2.33 -41.08 -12.95
C ALA A 24 2.39 -40.58 -11.51
N GLY A 25 3.52 -39.98 -11.13
CA GLY A 25 3.65 -39.31 -9.86
C GLY A 25 2.61 -38.17 -9.79
N PHE A 26 1.67 -38.34 -8.89
CA PHE A 26 0.81 -37.20 -8.50
C PHE A 26 1.71 -36.19 -7.82
N ALA A 27 1.96 -35.07 -8.49
CA ALA A 27 2.47 -33.87 -7.84
C ALA A 27 1.45 -33.52 -6.75
N PHE A 28 1.84 -33.66 -5.50
CA PHE A 28 1.07 -33.10 -4.39
C PHE A 28 1.00 -31.60 -4.64
N GLY A 29 -0.18 -31.12 -5.00
CA GLY A 29 -0.45 -29.69 -5.07
C GLY A 29 -0.12 -29.10 -3.71
N ASP A 30 0.63 -28.02 -3.75
CA ASP A 30 0.98 -27.21 -2.59
C ASP A 30 -0.33 -26.89 -1.85
N THR A 31 -0.56 -27.52 -0.70
CA THR A 31 -1.74 -27.23 0.11
C THR A 31 -1.55 -25.81 0.60
N ALA A 32 -2.34 -24.87 0.09
CA ALA A 32 -2.31 -23.48 0.51
C ALA A 32 -2.37 -23.44 2.04
N ARG A 33 -1.29 -22.98 2.65
CA ARG A 33 -1.20 -22.83 4.12
C ARG A 33 -2.32 -21.90 4.57
N VAL A 34 -3.21 -22.37 5.43
CA VAL A 34 -4.25 -21.54 6.02
C VAL A 34 -3.58 -20.65 7.07
N ILE A 35 -3.54 -19.35 6.82
CA ILE A 35 -3.02 -18.39 7.78
C ILE A 35 -4.10 -18.11 8.83
N VAL A 36 -3.82 -18.42 10.08
CA VAL A 36 -4.66 -18.06 11.23
C VAL A 36 -4.16 -16.71 11.77
N PRO A 37 -4.96 -15.64 11.72
CA PRO A 37 -4.53 -14.35 12.23
C PRO A 37 -4.31 -14.38 13.75
N GLN A 38 -3.18 -13.84 14.19
CA GLN A 38 -2.78 -13.68 15.60
C GLN A 38 -3.35 -12.38 16.18
N SER A 39 -3.23 -12.16 17.50
CA SER A 39 -3.55 -10.86 18.11
C SER A 39 -2.39 -9.88 17.92
N ILE A 40 -2.65 -8.63 17.53
CA ILE A 40 -1.61 -7.60 17.45
C ILE A 40 -0.97 -7.33 18.83
N SER A 41 -1.68 -7.63 19.92
CA SER A 41 -1.16 -7.49 21.29
C SER A 41 -0.06 -8.50 21.64
N GLU A 42 0.18 -9.50 20.80
CA GLU A 42 1.30 -10.44 20.96
C GLU A 42 2.62 -9.85 20.46
N LEU A 43 2.55 -8.79 19.64
CA LEU A 43 3.74 -8.09 19.17
C LEU A 43 4.23 -7.09 20.22
N LYS A 44 5.54 -7.04 20.41
CA LYS A 44 6.18 -6.09 21.32
C LYS A 44 6.23 -4.70 20.69
N ILE A 45 5.49 -3.76 21.26
CA ILE A 45 5.64 -2.34 20.94
C ILE A 45 6.89 -1.81 21.66
N THR A 46 7.81 -1.20 20.90
CA THR A 46 9.06 -0.62 21.44
C THR A 46 8.96 0.88 21.69
N ALA A 47 8.04 1.56 21.03
CA ALA A 47 7.71 2.97 21.29
C ALA A 47 6.26 3.27 20.85
N THR A 48 5.61 4.21 21.54
CA THR A 48 4.33 4.80 21.11
C THR A 48 4.39 6.30 21.37
N LEU A 49 4.03 7.09 20.34
CA LEU A 49 3.96 8.54 20.43
C LEU A 49 2.55 9.03 20.11
N HIS A 50 2.04 9.93 20.93
CA HIS A 50 0.79 10.66 20.64
C HIS A 50 1.12 11.93 19.87
N LEU A 51 0.51 12.10 18.69
CA LEU A 51 0.86 13.16 17.73
C LEU A 51 -0.23 14.24 17.60
N GLY A 52 -1.49 13.87 17.78
CA GLY A 52 -2.60 14.80 17.64
C GLY A 52 -3.94 14.15 17.88
N LYS A 53 -5.02 14.76 17.39
CA LYS A 53 -6.36 14.16 17.43
C LYS A 53 -6.43 12.91 16.53
N THR A 54 -5.76 12.96 15.39
CA THR A 54 -5.55 11.82 14.49
C THR A 54 -4.07 11.74 14.15
N ALA A 55 -3.59 10.53 13.79
CA ALA A 55 -2.28 10.30 13.20
C ALA A 55 -2.45 9.46 11.94
N ASP A 56 -1.93 9.95 10.82
CA ASP A 56 -2.10 9.33 9.52
C ASP A 56 -0.93 9.69 8.59
N TRP A 57 -0.80 8.94 7.47
CA TRP A 57 0.20 9.18 6.42
C TRP A 57 1.64 9.13 6.94
N VAL A 58 2.24 7.97 6.79
CA VAL A 58 3.63 7.73 7.20
C VAL A 58 4.56 7.81 5.99
N ALA A 59 5.61 8.62 6.11
CA ALA A 59 6.72 8.62 5.15
C ALA A 59 8.04 8.33 5.87
N VAL A 60 8.76 7.32 5.40
CA VAL A 60 10.08 6.97 5.91
C VAL A 60 11.16 7.72 5.11
N ALA A 61 12.10 8.30 5.82
CA ALA A 61 13.31 8.91 5.28
C ALA A 61 14.52 8.39 6.05
N PRO A 62 15.75 8.48 5.55
CA PRO A 62 16.92 8.02 6.28
C PRO A 62 17.03 8.66 7.68
N GLY A 63 17.01 7.84 8.72
CA GLY A 63 17.10 8.26 10.13
C GLY A 63 15.85 8.99 10.65
N ALA A 64 14.74 8.98 9.92
CA ALA A 64 13.52 9.66 10.33
C ALA A 64 12.24 9.01 9.80
N VAL A 65 11.19 9.12 10.59
CA VAL A 65 9.82 8.86 10.16
C VAL A 65 9.02 10.16 10.29
N TRP A 66 8.28 10.49 9.23
CA TRP A 66 7.39 11.64 9.20
C TRP A 66 5.95 11.17 9.21
N VAL A 67 5.13 11.80 10.05
CA VAL A 67 3.73 11.43 10.25
C VAL A 67 2.85 12.66 10.20
N GLY A 68 1.78 12.59 9.43
CA GLY A 68 0.74 13.62 9.41
C GLY A 68 -0.17 13.53 10.62
N SER A 69 -0.74 14.65 11.04
CA SER A 69 -1.72 14.72 12.14
C SER A 69 -2.77 15.79 11.91
N THR A 70 -3.93 15.60 12.56
CA THR A 70 -4.91 16.66 12.76
C THR A 70 -5.03 17.00 14.24
N GLY A 71 -5.43 18.23 14.55
CA GLY A 71 -5.51 18.75 15.90
C GLY A 71 -4.19 18.68 16.69
N PRO A 72 -3.11 19.31 16.21
CA PRO A 72 -3.01 20.32 15.14
C PRO A 72 -2.83 19.73 13.73
N PHE A 73 -3.04 20.54 12.68
CA PHE A 73 -2.58 20.24 11.32
C PHE A 73 -1.06 20.37 11.26
N ALA A 74 -0.38 19.25 11.24
CA ALA A 74 1.07 19.22 11.31
C ALA A 74 1.64 17.96 10.65
N VAL A 75 2.94 17.99 10.39
CA VAL A 75 3.76 16.79 10.25
C VAL A 75 4.78 16.73 11.37
N HIS A 76 5.00 15.54 11.90
CA HIS A 76 5.92 15.27 12.99
C HIS A 76 7.10 14.46 12.49
N ARG A 77 8.32 14.87 12.84
CA ARG A 77 9.53 14.09 12.60
C ARG A 77 9.88 13.30 13.85
N ILE A 78 10.02 12.00 13.69
CA ILE A 78 10.45 11.07 14.71
C ILE A 78 11.85 10.57 14.31
N ASP A 79 12.81 10.65 15.21
CA ASP A 79 14.14 10.08 15.03
C ASP A 79 14.06 8.55 15.24
N THR A 80 14.53 7.77 14.25
CA THR A 80 14.39 6.31 14.26
C THR A 80 15.32 5.60 15.23
N LYS A 81 16.36 6.29 15.74
CA LYS A 81 17.32 5.74 16.71
C LYS A 81 16.87 5.97 18.14
N THR A 82 16.36 7.18 18.43
CA THR A 82 15.95 7.55 19.79
C THR A 82 14.47 7.30 20.05
N ASN A 83 13.66 7.13 18.99
CA ASN A 83 12.20 7.04 19.04
C ASN A 83 11.54 8.32 19.60
N GLU A 84 12.21 9.46 19.50
CA GLU A 84 11.72 10.73 19.99
C GLU A 84 11.16 11.59 18.86
N ARG A 85 10.09 12.35 19.15
CA ARG A 85 9.60 13.38 18.27
C ARG A 85 10.55 14.60 18.34
N VAL A 86 11.38 14.76 17.32
CA VAL A 86 12.40 15.82 17.27
C VAL A 86 11.93 17.10 16.59
N ALA A 87 10.82 17.06 15.84
CA ALA A 87 10.22 18.25 15.26
C ALA A 87 8.70 18.10 15.08
N THR A 88 8.02 19.25 15.12
CA THR A 88 6.61 19.42 14.72
C THR A 88 6.52 20.62 13.80
N VAL A 89 6.11 20.39 12.55
CA VAL A 89 5.96 21.43 11.54
C VAL A 89 4.49 21.72 11.34
N GLN A 90 4.03 22.89 11.74
CA GLN A 90 2.66 23.34 11.55
C GLN A 90 2.36 23.55 10.07
N LEU A 91 1.17 23.17 9.63
CA LEU A 91 0.72 23.25 8.25
C LEU A 91 -0.48 24.21 8.12
N PRO A 92 -0.62 24.90 6.97
CA PRO A 92 -1.74 25.81 6.74
C PRO A 92 -3.05 25.10 6.37
N GLY A 93 -3.08 23.77 6.35
CA GLY A 93 -4.23 22.95 6.03
C GLY A 93 -4.03 21.51 6.50
N GLU A 94 -5.07 20.71 6.35
CA GLU A 94 -5.11 19.31 6.75
C GLU A 94 -4.21 18.45 5.85
N PRO A 95 -3.22 17.71 6.39
CA PRO A 95 -2.52 16.67 5.66
C PRO A 95 -3.52 15.52 5.43
N CYS A 96 -3.95 15.33 4.19
CA CYS A 96 -5.10 14.49 3.86
C CYS A 96 -4.80 13.38 2.84
N ALA A 97 -3.53 13.20 2.52
CA ALA A 97 -3.11 12.27 1.50
C ALA A 97 -1.69 11.78 1.77
N GLY A 98 -1.30 10.69 1.15
CA GLY A 98 0.01 10.07 1.31
C GLY A 98 1.15 11.07 1.14
N LEU A 99 2.09 11.03 2.07
CA LEU A 99 3.31 11.85 2.09
C LEU A 99 4.40 11.19 1.25
N ALA A 100 5.32 11.99 0.73
CA ALA A 100 6.55 11.47 0.12
C ALA A 100 7.79 12.25 0.53
N SER A 101 8.87 11.55 0.83
CA SER A 101 10.20 12.13 1.03
C SER A 101 11.01 12.03 -0.25
N GLY A 102 11.72 13.08 -0.62
CA GLY A 102 12.60 13.10 -1.78
C GLY A 102 13.04 14.49 -2.17
N LEU A 103 14.13 14.61 -2.91
CA LEU A 103 14.70 15.88 -3.35
C LEU A 103 14.98 16.84 -2.17
N GLY A 104 15.46 16.30 -1.04
CA GLY A 104 15.77 17.04 0.19
C GLY A 104 14.53 17.52 0.96
N SER A 105 13.35 17.09 0.60
CA SER A 105 12.10 17.61 1.16
C SER A 105 11.08 16.50 1.47
N LEU A 106 10.20 16.79 2.43
CA LEU A 106 8.94 16.08 2.60
C LEU A 106 7.86 16.86 1.84
N TRP A 107 7.11 16.16 1.03
CA TRP A 107 5.99 16.67 0.24
C TRP A 107 4.69 16.26 0.88
N VAL A 108 3.84 17.25 1.19
CA VAL A 108 2.63 17.06 1.98
C VAL A 108 1.43 17.63 1.22
N PRO A 109 0.57 16.77 0.64
CA PRO A 109 -0.68 17.25 0.05
C PRO A 109 -1.65 17.70 1.15
N LEU A 110 -2.28 18.86 0.95
CA LEU A 110 -3.21 19.45 1.89
C LEU A 110 -4.59 19.60 1.27
N CYS A 111 -5.60 19.18 2.02
CA CYS A 111 -7.01 19.38 1.68
C CYS A 111 -7.62 20.63 2.29
N GLY A 112 -8.84 20.93 1.88
CA GLY A 112 -9.61 22.08 2.32
C GLY A 112 -10.20 22.86 1.14
N ARG A 113 -10.60 24.09 1.37
CA ARG A 113 -11.13 24.98 0.30
C ARG A 113 -10.09 25.21 -0.79
N ASN A 114 -8.84 25.41 -0.39
CA ASN A 114 -7.71 25.52 -1.28
C ASN A 114 -6.90 24.23 -1.16
N LYS A 115 -6.83 23.47 -2.24
CA LYS A 115 -5.97 22.32 -2.32
C LYS A 115 -4.54 22.80 -2.51
N LEU A 116 -3.62 22.36 -1.65
CA LEU A 116 -2.26 22.84 -1.59
C LEU A 116 -1.27 21.66 -1.56
N LEU A 117 -0.03 21.97 -1.89
CA LEU A 117 1.11 21.07 -1.69
C LEU A 117 2.15 21.82 -0.85
N ALA A 118 2.36 21.35 0.38
CA ALA A 118 3.39 21.89 1.24
C ALA A 118 4.73 21.19 1.01
N LYS A 119 5.82 21.94 1.11
CA LYS A 119 7.19 21.48 1.04
C LYS A 119 7.89 21.76 2.35
N VAL A 120 8.30 20.72 3.07
CA VAL A 120 9.04 20.79 4.32
C VAL A 120 10.48 20.35 4.04
N ASP A 121 11.44 21.16 4.41
CA ASP A 121 12.86 20.85 4.27
C ASP A 121 13.30 19.80 5.31
N LEU A 122 13.91 18.72 4.87
CA LEU A 122 14.25 17.57 5.73
C LEU A 122 15.43 17.85 6.69
N GLU A 123 16.29 18.80 6.36
CA GLU A 123 17.45 19.15 7.19
C GLU A 123 17.05 20.13 8.29
N SER A 124 16.44 21.24 7.91
CA SER A 124 16.04 22.29 8.85
C SER A 124 14.74 22.00 9.59
N ASN A 125 13.94 21.01 9.15
CA ASN A 125 12.61 20.69 9.67
C ASN A 125 11.64 21.89 9.61
N LYS A 126 11.70 22.70 8.54
CA LYS A 126 10.86 23.89 8.37
C LYS A 126 9.98 23.77 7.13
N LEU A 127 8.77 24.33 7.24
CA LEU A 127 7.93 24.58 6.08
C LEU A 127 8.60 25.68 5.23
N VAL A 128 9.03 25.34 4.03
CA VAL A 128 9.78 26.26 3.14
C VAL A 128 8.95 26.78 1.99
N SER A 129 7.91 26.08 1.59
CA SER A 129 7.00 26.54 0.52
C SER A 129 5.61 25.91 0.64
N VAL A 130 4.62 26.61 0.11
CA VAL A 130 3.25 26.12 -0.06
C VAL A 130 2.79 26.49 -1.47
N PHE A 131 2.54 25.50 -2.29
CA PHE A 131 2.15 25.68 -3.69
C PHE A 131 0.63 25.59 -3.83
N LYS A 132 0.05 26.40 -4.74
CA LYS A 132 -1.40 26.41 -5.05
C LYS A 132 -1.77 25.28 -6.02
N ILE A 133 -1.40 24.08 -5.68
CA ILE A 133 -1.73 22.84 -6.36
C ILE A 133 -1.92 21.76 -5.30
N GLY A 134 -2.87 20.87 -5.44
CA GLY A 134 -3.11 19.84 -4.43
C GLY A 134 -3.83 18.64 -4.99
N PRO A 135 -4.12 17.65 -4.16
CA PRO A 135 -4.62 16.35 -4.59
C PRO A 135 -6.04 16.44 -5.17
N ALA A 136 -6.35 15.53 -6.10
CA ALA A 136 -7.70 15.38 -6.67
C ALA A 136 -8.77 15.20 -5.59
N ALA A 137 -8.44 14.41 -4.57
CA ALA A 137 -9.29 14.11 -3.41
C ALA A 137 -8.43 13.80 -2.17
N ALA A 138 -9.05 13.73 -0.99
CA ALA A 138 -8.47 13.11 0.19
C ALA A 138 -8.13 11.65 -0.09
N GLU A 139 -7.23 11.04 0.66
CA GLU A 139 -6.75 9.66 0.47
C GLU A 139 -5.95 9.43 -0.83
N GLY A 140 -5.66 10.48 -1.60
CA GLY A 140 -4.69 10.45 -2.69
C GLY A 140 -3.26 10.37 -2.16
N GLY A 141 -2.30 10.63 -3.02
CA GLY A 141 -0.88 10.62 -2.65
C GLY A 141 -0.05 11.52 -3.53
N VAL A 142 1.18 11.71 -3.12
CA VAL A 142 2.23 12.36 -3.90
C VAL A 142 3.42 11.42 -4.02
N THR A 143 4.14 11.48 -5.13
CA THR A 143 5.39 10.73 -5.29
C THR A 143 6.49 11.60 -5.88
N VAL A 144 7.73 11.17 -5.71
CA VAL A 144 8.92 11.93 -6.12
C VAL A 144 9.76 11.06 -7.05
N SER A 145 10.07 11.59 -8.22
CA SER A 145 11.09 11.07 -9.13
C SER A 145 12.42 11.81 -8.93
N PRO A 146 13.52 11.43 -9.58
CA PRO A 146 14.81 12.10 -9.41
C PRO A 146 14.82 13.61 -9.68
N ASP A 147 13.85 14.13 -10.42
CA ASP A 147 13.80 15.53 -10.85
C ASP A 147 12.44 16.22 -10.71
N SER A 148 11.41 15.52 -10.29
CA SER A 148 10.03 16.02 -10.31
C SER A 148 9.20 15.45 -9.16
N VAL A 149 8.16 16.19 -8.81
CA VAL A 149 7.10 15.75 -7.91
C VAL A 149 5.84 15.45 -8.73
N TRP A 150 5.12 14.40 -8.38
CA TRP A 150 3.99 13.91 -9.16
C TRP A 150 2.74 13.81 -8.29
N LEU A 151 1.63 14.32 -8.80
CA LEU A 151 0.37 14.40 -8.08
C LEU A 151 -0.80 14.29 -9.07
N VAL A 152 -1.81 13.48 -8.76
CA VAL A 152 -3.10 13.54 -9.47
C VAL A 152 -3.89 14.71 -8.90
N ILE A 153 -4.24 15.69 -9.75
CA ILE A 153 -4.75 17.01 -9.33
C ILE A 153 -6.25 17.21 -9.53
N ASP A 154 -6.89 16.35 -10.33
CA ASP A 154 -8.33 16.37 -10.56
C ASP A 154 -8.91 14.98 -10.78
N LYS A 155 -10.25 14.89 -10.75
CA LYS A 155 -10.99 13.64 -10.95
C LYS A 155 -11.04 13.16 -12.39
N ASP A 156 -10.70 14.04 -13.34
CA ASP A 156 -10.70 13.74 -14.76
C ASP A 156 -9.42 13.01 -15.20
N GLY A 157 -8.51 12.77 -14.26
CA GLY A 157 -7.27 12.05 -14.50
C GLY A 157 -6.14 12.94 -15.01
N SER A 158 -5.93 14.09 -14.42
CA SER A 158 -4.75 14.92 -14.68
C SER A 158 -3.63 14.59 -13.69
N LEU A 159 -2.61 13.89 -14.16
CA LEU A 159 -1.36 13.67 -13.46
C LEU A 159 -0.41 14.83 -13.75
N ALA A 160 -0.09 15.62 -12.75
CA ALA A 160 0.82 16.74 -12.86
C ALA A 160 2.26 16.33 -12.57
N ARG A 161 3.18 16.69 -13.46
CA ARG A 161 4.63 16.71 -13.22
C ARG A 161 5.01 18.11 -12.75
N ILE A 162 5.48 18.23 -11.53
CA ILE A 162 5.68 19.49 -10.82
C ILE A 162 7.17 19.76 -10.63
N ASP A 163 7.58 21.00 -10.90
CA ASP A 163 8.93 21.49 -10.61
C ASP A 163 9.13 21.57 -9.08
N PRO A 164 10.13 20.87 -8.50
CA PRO A 164 10.32 20.85 -7.05
C PRO A 164 10.83 22.15 -6.45
N ALA A 165 11.38 23.06 -7.27
CA ALA A 165 11.88 24.36 -6.80
C ALA A 165 10.79 25.43 -6.80
N THR A 166 9.96 25.47 -7.85
CA THR A 166 9.00 26.53 -8.08
C THR A 166 7.55 26.14 -7.81
N GLY A 167 7.24 24.83 -7.78
CA GLY A 167 5.87 24.31 -7.71
C GLY A 167 5.09 24.47 -9.02
N ALA A 168 5.74 24.89 -10.09
CA ALA A 168 5.11 25.03 -11.41
C ALA A 168 4.82 23.65 -12.02
N VAL A 169 3.68 23.50 -12.66
CA VAL A 169 3.36 22.31 -13.46
C VAL A 169 4.16 22.36 -14.76
N ARG A 170 5.13 21.47 -14.89
CA ARG A 170 5.96 21.31 -16.11
C ARG A 170 5.20 20.60 -17.22
N GLN A 171 4.33 19.64 -16.83
CA GLN A 171 3.55 18.84 -17.75
C GLN A 171 2.30 18.31 -17.05
N THR A 172 1.20 18.21 -17.79
CA THR A 172 -0.01 17.49 -17.36
C THR A 172 -0.21 16.31 -18.28
N ILE A 173 -0.27 15.12 -17.70
CA ILE A 173 -0.45 13.86 -18.43
C ILE A 173 -1.86 13.35 -18.17
N ARG A 174 -2.54 12.93 -19.23
CA ARG A 174 -3.87 12.32 -19.10
C ARG A 174 -3.72 10.85 -18.73
N VAL A 175 -4.21 10.51 -17.54
CA VAL A 175 -4.42 9.15 -17.06
C VAL A 175 -5.92 8.86 -16.98
N PRO A 176 -6.39 7.61 -16.78
CA PRO A 176 -7.81 7.34 -16.71
C PRO A 176 -8.53 8.20 -15.65
N PRO A 177 -9.77 8.67 -15.89
CA PRO A 177 -10.58 9.34 -14.88
C PRO A 177 -10.75 8.46 -13.64
N GLY A 178 -10.80 9.08 -12.46
CA GLY A 178 -10.81 8.35 -11.19
C GLY A 178 -9.44 7.83 -10.74
N SER A 179 -8.35 8.18 -11.45
CA SER A 179 -6.98 7.92 -10.99
C SER A 179 -6.70 8.65 -9.67
N TYR A 180 -5.85 8.05 -8.83
CA TYR A 180 -5.82 8.41 -7.42
C TYR A 180 -4.41 8.58 -6.85
N ASN A 181 -3.70 7.48 -6.59
CA ASN A 181 -2.38 7.49 -5.96
C ASN A 181 -1.28 7.25 -6.98
N PRO A 182 -0.32 8.19 -7.14
CA PRO A 182 0.88 7.97 -7.93
C PRO A 182 1.99 7.35 -7.06
N PHE A 183 2.82 6.50 -7.66
CA PHE A 183 4.05 5.97 -7.07
C PHE A 183 5.14 5.82 -8.13
N TYR A 184 6.32 6.39 -7.86
CA TYR A 184 7.45 6.30 -8.76
C TYR A 184 8.26 5.02 -8.49
N ALA A 185 8.47 4.22 -9.52
CA ALA A 185 9.34 3.06 -9.49
C ALA A 185 9.93 2.77 -10.87
N ASP A 186 11.22 2.51 -10.92
CA ASP A 186 11.95 2.04 -12.12
C ASP A 186 11.66 2.89 -13.38
N GLY A 187 11.79 4.22 -13.25
CA GLY A 187 11.59 5.17 -14.35
C GLY A 187 10.13 5.41 -14.74
N GLN A 188 9.18 4.80 -14.05
CA GLN A 188 7.74 4.93 -14.29
C GLN A 188 7.03 5.56 -13.10
N VAL A 189 5.97 6.32 -13.36
CA VAL A 189 4.98 6.72 -12.37
C VAL A 189 3.75 5.85 -12.55
N TRP A 190 3.53 4.97 -11.61
CA TRP A 190 2.36 4.10 -11.55
C TRP A 190 1.22 4.82 -10.84
N VAL A 191 0.01 4.73 -11.38
CA VAL A 191 -1.15 5.44 -10.82
C VAL A 191 -2.29 4.46 -10.65
N THR A 192 -2.86 4.40 -9.44
CA THR A 192 -4.03 3.57 -9.15
C THR A 192 -5.32 4.21 -9.66
N ARG A 193 -6.32 3.37 -9.95
CA ARG A 193 -7.69 3.78 -10.21
C ARG A 193 -8.63 3.10 -9.22
N ALA A 194 -8.97 3.82 -8.15
CA ALA A 194 -9.67 3.27 -6.99
C ALA A 194 -11.13 2.83 -7.25
N ASP A 195 -11.78 3.36 -8.28
CA ASP A 195 -13.13 2.97 -8.74
C ASP A 195 -13.11 1.90 -9.84
N GLY A 196 -11.91 1.39 -10.17
CA GLY A 196 -11.67 0.38 -11.18
C GLY A 196 -10.93 -0.83 -10.62
N ALA A 197 -10.27 -1.56 -11.52
CA ALA A 197 -9.43 -2.71 -11.20
C ALA A 197 -8.18 -2.66 -12.11
N GLU A 198 -7.48 -1.53 -12.08
CA GLU A 198 -6.32 -1.30 -12.92
C GLU A 198 -5.35 -0.27 -12.33
N ILE A 199 -4.09 -0.37 -12.73
CA ILE A 199 -3.07 0.65 -12.55
C ILE A 199 -2.47 1.02 -13.90
N THR A 200 -2.11 2.29 -14.06
CA THR A 200 -1.52 2.84 -15.28
C THR A 200 -0.09 3.28 -15.00
N ALA A 201 0.84 2.92 -15.88
CA ALA A 201 2.23 3.37 -15.86
C ALA A 201 2.45 4.52 -16.83
N VAL A 202 3.13 5.55 -16.38
CA VAL A 202 3.56 6.71 -17.16
C VAL A 202 5.08 6.77 -17.13
N ASP A 203 5.72 6.80 -18.28
CA ASP A 203 7.16 7.02 -18.37
C ASP A 203 7.53 8.39 -17.79
N ALA A 204 8.37 8.41 -16.76
CA ALA A 204 8.65 9.61 -15.99
C ALA A 204 9.49 10.66 -16.75
N VAL A 205 10.16 10.26 -17.83
CA VAL A 205 10.96 11.16 -18.68
C VAL A 205 10.10 11.80 -19.75
N THR A 206 9.36 10.98 -20.52
CA THR A 206 8.58 11.42 -21.68
C THR A 206 7.16 11.88 -21.33
N GLY A 207 6.60 11.42 -20.22
CA GLY A 207 5.22 11.65 -19.84
C GLY A 207 4.21 10.84 -20.69
N VAL A 208 4.66 9.78 -21.35
CA VAL A 208 3.80 8.93 -22.16
C VAL A 208 3.27 7.77 -21.30
N VAL A 209 1.98 7.47 -21.43
CA VAL A 209 1.40 6.25 -20.85
C VAL A 209 2.03 5.04 -21.51
N SER A 210 2.73 4.23 -20.74
CA SER A 210 3.56 3.12 -21.24
C SER A 210 2.91 1.75 -21.06
N ALA A 211 2.05 1.60 -20.06
CA ALA A 211 1.38 0.33 -19.77
C ALA A 211 0.11 0.53 -18.92
N THR A 212 -0.76 -0.47 -18.95
CA THR A 212 -1.86 -0.66 -18.00
C THR A 212 -1.83 -2.10 -17.52
N ALA A 213 -2.05 -2.33 -16.24
CA ALA A 213 -2.11 -3.65 -15.65
C ALA A 213 -3.42 -3.83 -14.87
N HIS A 214 -4.08 -4.98 -15.04
CA HIS A 214 -5.26 -5.32 -14.26
C HIS A 214 -4.88 -5.72 -12.84
N THR A 215 -5.70 -5.31 -11.88
CA THR A 215 -5.54 -5.60 -10.46
C THR A 215 -6.78 -6.28 -9.90
N GLY A 216 -6.78 -6.61 -8.62
CA GLY A 216 -8.01 -6.82 -7.88
C GLY A 216 -8.86 -5.55 -7.83
N PRO A 217 -10.12 -5.63 -7.36
CA PRO A 217 -11.03 -4.49 -7.34
C PRO A 217 -10.62 -3.46 -6.28
N GLY A 218 -10.72 -2.19 -6.64
CA GLY A 218 -10.45 -1.06 -5.74
C GLY A 218 -8.98 -0.90 -5.35
N PRO A 219 -8.02 -0.91 -6.31
CA PRO A 219 -6.62 -0.64 -6.00
C PRO A 219 -6.48 0.80 -5.52
N ARG A 220 -6.18 1.00 -4.26
CA ARG A 220 -6.08 2.34 -3.70
C ARG A 220 -4.65 2.75 -3.43
N PHE A 221 -3.92 1.96 -2.67
CA PHE A 221 -2.54 2.24 -2.29
C PHE A 221 -1.57 1.32 -3.01
N LEU A 222 -0.36 1.81 -3.24
CA LEU A 222 0.66 1.04 -3.95
C LEU A 222 2.06 1.33 -3.40
N THR A 223 2.93 0.36 -3.56
CA THR A 223 4.35 0.44 -3.24
C THR A 223 5.16 -0.31 -4.29
N ALA A 224 6.47 -0.20 -4.24
CA ALA A 224 7.35 -1.00 -5.09
C ALA A 224 8.48 -1.65 -4.27
N GLY A 225 8.81 -2.86 -4.64
CA GLY A 225 9.92 -3.62 -4.06
C GLY A 225 9.96 -5.04 -4.60
N ALA A 226 11.07 -5.73 -4.34
CA ALA A 226 11.32 -7.09 -4.85
C ALA A 226 11.06 -7.24 -6.37
N GLY A 227 11.45 -6.21 -7.16
CA GLY A 227 11.32 -6.22 -8.63
C GLY A 227 9.88 -6.08 -9.14
N ALA A 228 8.96 -5.59 -8.33
CA ALA A 228 7.55 -5.45 -8.67
C ALA A 228 6.94 -4.15 -8.12
N VAL A 229 5.81 -3.74 -8.72
CA VAL A 229 4.84 -2.84 -8.11
C VAL A 229 3.73 -3.66 -7.49
N TRP A 230 3.24 -3.21 -6.36
CA TRP A 230 2.24 -3.90 -5.57
C TRP A 230 1.08 -2.94 -5.24
N THR A 231 -0.15 -3.43 -5.36
CA THR A 231 -1.35 -2.67 -4.96
C THR A 231 -2.08 -3.36 -3.82
N LEU A 232 -2.61 -2.56 -2.90
CA LEU A 232 -3.61 -3.01 -1.94
C LEU A 232 -4.99 -2.80 -2.55
N ASP A 233 -5.66 -3.90 -2.86
CA ASP A 233 -6.95 -3.93 -3.56
C ASP A 233 -8.06 -4.04 -2.50
N GLN A 234 -8.61 -2.91 -2.09
CA GLN A 234 -9.51 -2.82 -0.93
C GLN A 234 -10.88 -3.45 -1.16
N GLY A 235 -11.29 -3.65 -2.42
CA GLY A 235 -12.61 -4.19 -2.75
C GLY A 235 -12.82 -5.63 -2.31
N ASP A 236 -11.81 -6.49 -2.48
CA ASP A 236 -11.84 -7.90 -2.07
C ASP A 236 -10.78 -8.27 -1.02
N GLY A 237 -9.94 -7.32 -0.66
CA GLY A 237 -8.85 -7.53 0.29
C GLY A 237 -7.76 -8.42 -0.27
N SER A 238 -7.37 -8.17 -1.52
CA SER A 238 -6.22 -8.81 -2.15
C SER A 238 -5.04 -7.85 -2.30
N LEU A 239 -3.90 -8.41 -2.66
CA LEU A 239 -2.76 -7.69 -3.23
C LEU A 239 -2.59 -8.10 -4.68
N THR A 240 -2.28 -7.14 -5.54
CA THR A 240 -1.80 -7.45 -6.90
C THR A 240 -0.32 -7.09 -7.01
N ARG A 241 0.47 -8.05 -7.47
CA ARG A 241 1.88 -7.91 -7.84
C ARG A 241 2.02 -7.79 -9.35
N VAL A 242 2.65 -6.74 -9.84
CA VAL A 242 3.02 -6.55 -11.25
C VAL A 242 4.53 -6.56 -11.36
N ASP A 243 5.08 -7.59 -11.97
CA ASP A 243 6.53 -7.71 -12.18
C ASP A 243 7.04 -6.62 -13.13
N LEU A 244 8.02 -5.84 -12.70
CA LEU A 244 8.51 -4.68 -13.47
C LEU A 244 9.20 -5.10 -14.77
N ARG A 245 9.84 -6.26 -14.80
CA ARG A 245 10.58 -6.76 -15.96
C ARG A 245 9.68 -7.54 -16.93
N THR A 246 8.94 -8.54 -16.42
CA THR A 246 8.17 -9.47 -17.23
C THR A 246 6.74 -9.01 -17.50
N LYS A 247 6.26 -8.04 -16.72
CA LYS A 247 4.86 -7.57 -16.68
C LYS A 247 3.84 -8.64 -16.26
N ASN A 248 4.32 -9.78 -15.73
CA ASN A 248 3.45 -10.79 -15.18
C ASN A 248 2.70 -10.29 -13.96
N ILE A 249 1.43 -10.66 -13.87
CA ILE A 249 0.53 -10.26 -12.79
C ILE A 249 0.24 -11.47 -11.92
N LYS A 250 0.29 -11.28 -10.60
CA LYS A 250 -0.13 -12.28 -9.61
C LYS A 250 -0.98 -11.60 -8.55
N THR A 251 -2.16 -12.16 -8.28
CA THR A 251 -3.03 -11.71 -7.18
C THR A 251 -2.89 -12.64 -5.99
N ILE A 252 -2.80 -12.07 -4.80
CA ILE A 252 -2.64 -12.77 -3.52
C ILE A 252 -3.83 -12.40 -2.63
N ALA A 253 -4.64 -13.38 -2.27
CA ALA A 253 -5.75 -13.16 -1.35
C ALA A 253 -5.24 -12.94 0.08
N LEU A 254 -5.52 -11.78 0.67
CA LEU A 254 -5.28 -11.52 2.10
C LEU A 254 -6.54 -11.80 2.94
N GLY A 255 -7.73 -11.83 2.30
CA GLY A 255 -8.99 -12.01 2.99
C GLY A 255 -9.37 -10.84 3.91
N THR A 256 -8.91 -9.64 3.59
CA THR A 256 -9.10 -8.44 4.42
C THR A 256 -9.72 -7.29 3.61
N PRO A 257 -10.93 -7.48 3.03
CA PRO A 257 -11.62 -6.38 2.35
C PRO A 257 -11.94 -5.26 3.34
N GLY A 258 -11.89 -4.02 2.89
CA GLY A 258 -12.28 -2.92 3.77
C GLY A 258 -11.71 -1.58 3.40
N HIS A 259 -12.10 -0.60 4.21
CA HIS A 259 -11.65 0.79 4.10
C HIS A 259 -10.54 1.08 5.12
N GLY A 260 -9.86 2.19 4.90
CA GLY A 260 -8.63 2.53 5.63
C GLY A 260 -7.49 1.61 5.22
N GLY A 261 -6.29 2.00 5.52
CA GLY A 261 -5.15 1.15 5.29
C GLY A 261 -4.11 1.76 4.37
N ASP A 262 -3.03 1.02 4.24
CA ASP A 262 -1.84 1.45 3.49
C ASP A 262 -0.99 0.22 3.15
N ILE A 263 0.04 0.43 2.35
CA ILE A 263 0.98 -0.59 1.91
C ILE A 263 2.41 -0.04 1.90
N SER A 264 3.36 -0.80 2.40
CA SER A 264 4.78 -0.44 2.40
C SER A 264 5.67 -1.63 2.06
N PHE A 265 6.82 -1.39 1.47
CA PHE A 265 7.88 -2.37 1.26
C PHE A 265 9.05 -2.11 2.21
N GLY A 266 9.51 -3.15 2.89
CA GLY A 266 10.70 -3.09 3.73
C GLY A 266 11.12 -4.47 4.23
N GLY A 267 12.43 -4.68 4.42
CA GLY A 267 12.98 -5.97 4.84
C GLY A 267 12.71 -7.13 3.87
N GLY A 268 12.56 -6.84 2.57
CA GLY A 268 12.21 -7.85 1.57
C GLY A 268 10.72 -8.25 1.55
N MET A 269 9.91 -7.67 2.42
CA MET A 269 8.50 -7.99 2.62
C MET A 269 7.59 -6.87 2.16
N ILE A 270 6.37 -7.22 1.79
CA ILE A 270 5.24 -6.30 1.61
C ILE A 270 4.42 -6.34 2.89
N TRP A 271 4.21 -5.16 3.43
CA TRP A 271 3.45 -4.92 4.65
C TRP A 271 2.17 -4.18 4.30
N THR A 272 1.04 -4.62 4.82
CA THR A 272 -0.24 -3.92 4.66
C THR A 272 -0.92 -3.71 5.98
N THR A 273 -1.67 -2.64 6.07
CA THR A 273 -2.62 -2.38 7.13
C THR A 273 -4.00 -2.16 6.55
N VAL A 274 -5.02 -2.68 7.21
CA VAL A 274 -6.44 -2.33 7.02
C VAL A 274 -7.12 -2.36 8.39
N TRP A 275 -8.23 -1.66 8.55
CA TRP A 275 -8.97 -1.66 9.82
C TRP A 275 -9.33 -3.08 10.24
N LYS A 276 -9.13 -3.40 11.53
CA LYS A 276 -9.31 -4.72 12.17
C LYS A 276 -8.24 -5.77 11.82
N THR A 277 -7.44 -5.55 10.80
CA THR A 277 -6.24 -6.34 10.49
C THR A 277 -5.07 -5.38 10.32
N PRO A 278 -4.58 -4.81 11.45
CA PRO A 278 -3.60 -3.73 11.42
C PRO A 278 -2.25 -4.12 10.81
N LEU A 279 -1.99 -5.41 10.64
CA LEU A 279 -0.74 -5.84 10.02
C LEU A 279 -0.91 -7.16 9.27
N SER A 280 -0.45 -7.19 8.01
CA SER A 280 -0.26 -8.41 7.21
C SER A 280 1.10 -8.38 6.55
N VAL A 281 1.72 -9.54 6.36
CA VAL A 281 3.07 -9.70 5.79
C VAL A 281 3.04 -10.66 4.63
N VAL A 282 3.53 -10.23 3.48
CA VAL A 282 3.69 -11.03 2.28
C VAL A 282 5.17 -11.03 1.89
N ASP A 283 5.74 -12.21 1.64
CA ASP A 283 7.08 -12.31 1.09
C ASP A 283 7.15 -11.69 -0.30
N GLY A 284 8.03 -10.69 -0.46
CA GLY A 284 8.11 -9.91 -1.70
C GLY A 284 8.61 -10.71 -2.91
N THR A 285 9.36 -11.80 -2.69
CA THR A 285 9.94 -12.63 -3.76
C THR A 285 8.97 -13.71 -4.20
N SER A 286 8.47 -14.51 -3.26
CA SER A 286 7.56 -15.62 -3.56
C SER A 286 6.11 -15.17 -3.76
N ALA A 287 5.78 -13.98 -3.31
CA ALA A 287 4.42 -13.45 -3.25
C ALA A 287 3.49 -14.40 -2.48
N THR A 288 3.90 -14.77 -1.27
CA THR A 288 3.19 -15.66 -0.35
C THR A 288 2.84 -14.91 0.92
N LEU A 289 1.57 -14.98 1.34
CA LEU A 289 1.13 -14.46 2.63
C LEU A 289 1.77 -15.29 3.75
N LEU A 290 2.51 -14.63 4.64
CA LEU A 290 3.24 -15.28 5.73
C LEU A 290 2.45 -15.27 7.04
N CYS A 291 1.90 -14.12 7.41
CA CYS A 291 1.16 -13.96 8.66
C CYS A 291 0.30 -12.70 8.66
N GLN A 292 -0.64 -12.67 9.60
CA GLN A 292 -1.55 -11.55 9.83
C GLN A 292 -1.82 -11.37 11.31
N TRP A 293 -2.06 -10.11 11.71
CA TRP A 293 -2.50 -9.77 13.07
C TRP A 293 -3.80 -9.00 13.05
N LYS A 294 -4.71 -9.37 13.94
CA LYS A 294 -6.00 -8.72 14.18
C LYS A 294 -5.95 -7.90 15.47
N GLY A 295 -6.75 -6.84 15.53
CA GLY A 295 -6.88 -6.00 16.71
C GLY A 295 -7.19 -4.55 16.38
N PRO A 296 -7.07 -3.65 17.35
CA PRO A 296 -7.24 -2.23 17.17
C PRO A 296 -6.05 -1.61 16.45
N GLY A 297 -6.25 -0.40 15.92
CA GLY A 297 -5.24 0.38 15.21
C GLY A 297 -5.15 0.02 13.73
N GLY A 298 -4.16 0.60 13.09
CA GLY A 298 -3.89 0.42 11.67
C GLY A 298 -4.71 1.34 10.79
N ASP A 299 -3.99 2.26 10.15
CA ASP A 299 -4.51 3.08 9.05
C ASP A 299 -3.39 3.35 8.05
N SER A 300 -2.29 3.97 8.49
CA SER A 300 -1.10 4.13 7.66
C SER A 300 0.11 3.43 8.27
N LEU A 301 1.05 3.01 7.44
CA LEU A 301 2.26 2.35 7.88
C LEU A 301 3.48 2.74 7.03
N GLY A 302 4.65 2.70 7.67
CA GLY A 302 5.93 2.83 7.00
C GLY A 302 6.92 1.81 7.53
N VAL A 303 7.76 1.25 6.66
CA VAL A 303 8.78 0.28 7.05
C VAL A 303 10.15 0.77 6.62
N GLY A 304 11.07 0.87 7.56
CA GLY A 304 12.44 1.31 7.33
C GLY A 304 13.26 1.40 8.60
N ASP A 305 14.56 1.52 8.47
CA ASP A 305 15.50 1.59 9.59
C ASP A 305 15.30 0.45 10.63
N GLY A 306 15.02 -0.77 10.15
CA GLY A 306 14.83 -1.95 11.00
C GLY A 306 13.50 -1.99 11.77
N ALA A 307 12.55 -1.14 11.46
CA ALA A 307 11.30 -1.01 12.17
C ALA A 307 10.08 -0.92 11.27
N ILE A 308 8.92 -1.27 11.84
CA ILE A 308 7.59 -1.03 11.32
C ILE A 308 6.97 0.07 12.16
N TRP A 309 6.49 1.11 11.50
CA TRP A 309 5.81 2.24 12.11
C TRP A 309 4.34 2.21 11.69
N LEU A 310 3.44 2.04 12.64
CA LEU A 310 2.01 1.83 12.39
C LEU A 310 1.19 2.87 13.15
N THR A 311 0.33 3.59 12.43
CA THR A 311 -0.57 4.56 13.06
C THR A 311 -1.81 3.88 13.64
N ASP A 312 -2.36 4.50 14.68
CA ASP A 312 -3.77 4.38 15.05
C ASP A 312 -4.42 5.74 14.81
N TYR A 313 -5.15 5.84 13.71
CA TYR A 313 -5.82 7.07 13.30
C TYR A 313 -6.67 7.67 14.41
N ARG A 314 -7.50 6.84 15.06
CA ARG A 314 -8.47 7.29 16.06
C ARG A 314 -7.84 7.65 17.39
N ALA A 315 -6.78 6.95 17.76
CA ALA A 315 -6.03 7.26 18.97
C ALA A 315 -5.05 8.43 18.78
N GLY A 316 -4.79 8.84 17.54
CA GLY A 316 -3.81 9.89 17.22
C GLY A 316 -2.38 9.49 17.57
N THR A 317 -2.06 8.21 17.46
CA THR A 317 -0.75 7.65 17.85
C THR A 317 -0.05 6.98 16.69
N ILE A 318 1.27 6.86 16.82
CA ILE A 318 2.08 5.95 16.03
C ILE A 318 2.86 5.02 16.97
N SER A 319 2.88 3.74 16.63
CA SER A 319 3.60 2.70 17.36
C SER A 319 4.72 2.11 16.52
N ARG A 320 5.84 1.78 17.17
CA ARG A 320 7.01 1.16 16.58
C ARG A 320 7.13 -0.30 17.00
N PHE A 321 7.37 -1.16 16.01
CA PHE A 321 7.68 -2.58 16.19
C PHE A 321 9.03 -2.87 15.55
N GLU A 322 9.83 -3.75 16.19
CA GLU A 322 11.07 -4.23 15.58
C GLU A 322 10.74 -5.16 14.41
N LEU A 323 11.37 -4.92 13.27
CA LEU A 323 11.14 -5.69 12.04
C LEU A 323 11.44 -7.18 12.25
N ASP A 324 12.64 -7.48 12.77
CA ASP A 324 13.12 -8.85 12.94
C ASP A 324 12.30 -9.61 14.00
N ASP A 325 11.94 -8.97 15.12
CA ASP A 325 11.09 -9.55 16.14
C ASP A 325 9.69 -9.89 15.58
N THR A 326 9.13 -8.99 14.78
CA THR A 326 7.82 -9.20 14.13
C THR A 326 7.86 -10.36 13.14
N LEU A 327 8.91 -10.45 12.33
CA LEU A 327 9.09 -11.56 11.39
C LEU A 327 9.34 -12.89 12.11
N ALA A 328 10.05 -12.88 13.24
CA ALA A 328 10.25 -14.08 14.06
C ALA A 328 8.93 -14.65 14.60
N HIS A 329 7.90 -13.82 14.82
CA HIS A 329 6.56 -14.30 15.20
C HIS A 329 5.85 -15.01 14.05
N CYS A 330 6.07 -14.62 12.80
CA CYS A 330 5.53 -15.30 11.62
C CYS A 330 6.00 -16.75 11.48
N HIS A 331 7.18 -17.07 11.96
CA HIS A 331 7.78 -18.41 11.81
C HIS A 331 7.40 -19.37 12.95
N ARG A 332 6.78 -18.88 14.02
CA ARG A 332 6.38 -19.68 15.19
C ARG A 332 4.94 -20.19 15.13
N SER A 333 4.15 -19.72 14.17
CA SER A 333 2.71 -20.02 14.02
C SER A 333 2.40 -21.08 12.94
#